data_c3d95a87948bf3b2dac2f8a31c96b16a
#
_entry.id   c3d95a87948bf3b2dac2f8a31c96b16a
#
_cell.length_a   1.000
_cell.length_b   1.000
_cell.length_c   1.000
_cell.angle_alpha   90.00
_cell.angle_beta   90.00
_cell.angle_gamma   90.00
#
_symmetry.space_group_name_H-M   'P 1'
#
loop_
_entity.id
_entity.type
_entity.pdbx_description
1 polymer ?
#
loop_
_entity_poly.entity_id
_entity_poly.type
_entity_poly.pdbx_seq_one_letter_code
_entity_poly.pdbx_strand_id
1 'polypeptide(L)'
;MDRTAMLTELLTQDPNNVLARYGLAMEYSNSGEFDHALDEFQKLLAANPDYAAGYFMAAQTLVKTKRMEEARTMLHDGIAAAQRKGDAHARSEMQAMLEEISA
;
A
#
# COMPACT_ATOMS: atom_id res chain seq x y z
N MET A 1 -17.57 -15.92 -9.22
CA MET A 1 -17.22 -14.90 -8.22
C MET A 1 -15.94 -14.22 -8.67
N ASP A 2 -15.93 -12.89 -8.73
CA ASP A 2 -14.72 -12.20 -9.10
C ASP A 2 -13.73 -12.15 -7.93
N ARG A 3 -12.51 -11.68 -8.22
CA ARG A 3 -11.44 -11.65 -7.23
C ARG A 3 -11.75 -10.70 -6.06
N THR A 4 -12.36 -9.54 -6.36
CA THR A 4 -12.75 -8.58 -5.31
C THR A 4 -13.75 -9.18 -4.35
N ALA A 5 -14.78 -9.84 -4.86
CA ALA A 5 -15.79 -10.49 -4.04
C ALA A 5 -15.19 -11.60 -3.19
N MET A 6 -14.29 -12.41 -3.79
CA MET A 6 -13.62 -13.50 -3.08
C MET A 6 -12.76 -12.98 -1.92
N LEU A 7 -11.98 -11.93 -2.17
CA LEU A 7 -11.13 -11.33 -1.14
C LEU A 7 -11.94 -10.67 -0.04
N THR A 8 -13.05 -10.01 -0.39
CA THR A 8 -13.97 -9.41 0.58
C THR A 8 -14.54 -10.47 1.50
N GLU A 9 -14.92 -11.61 0.95
CA GLU A 9 -15.45 -12.71 1.75
C GLU A 9 -14.40 -13.29 2.69
N LEU A 10 -13.15 -13.44 2.22
CA LEU A 10 -12.06 -13.88 3.07
C LEU A 10 -11.87 -12.93 4.26
N LEU A 11 -11.97 -11.64 4.03
CA LEU A 11 -11.82 -10.64 5.09
C LEU A 11 -13.01 -10.62 6.04
N THR A 12 -14.20 -11.03 5.59
CA THR A 12 -15.35 -11.20 6.46
C THR A 12 -15.10 -12.31 7.47
N GLN A 13 -14.47 -13.40 7.05
CA GLN A 13 -14.15 -14.54 7.89
C GLN A 13 -12.90 -14.32 8.72
N ASP A 14 -11.93 -13.58 8.18
CA ASP A 14 -10.65 -13.32 8.82
C ASP A 14 -10.25 -11.86 8.56
N PRO A 15 -10.76 -10.92 9.40
CA PRO A 15 -10.50 -9.49 9.19
C PRO A 15 -9.02 -9.10 9.29
N ASN A 16 -8.20 -9.94 9.90
CA ASN A 16 -6.76 -9.67 10.09
C ASN A 16 -5.89 -10.35 9.04
N ASN A 17 -6.49 -10.88 7.98
CA ASN A 17 -5.74 -11.54 6.92
C ASN A 17 -5.00 -10.49 6.07
N VAL A 18 -3.69 -10.39 6.29
CA VAL A 18 -2.83 -9.39 5.64
C VAL A 18 -2.83 -9.54 4.13
N LEU A 19 -2.65 -10.77 3.64
CA LEU A 19 -2.57 -11.02 2.21
C LEU A 19 -3.89 -10.73 1.50
N ALA A 20 -5.01 -11.06 2.14
CA ALA A 20 -6.32 -10.79 1.56
C ALA A 20 -6.58 -9.28 1.47
N ARG A 21 -6.22 -8.52 2.51
CA ARG A 21 -6.41 -7.07 2.49
C ARG A 21 -5.49 -6.39 1.48
N TYR A 22 -4.23 -6.80 1.43
CA TYR A 22 -3.31 -6.31 0.42
C TYR A 22 -3.83 -6.61 -0.99
N GLY A 23 -4.28 -7.84 -1.22
CA GLY A 23 -4.84 -8.25 -2.50
C GLY A 23 -6.07 -7.43 -2.89
N LEU A 24 -6.95 -7.15 -1.92
CA LEU A 24 -8.14 -6.33 -2.17
C LEU A 24 -7.77 -4.90 -2.55
N ALA A 25 -6.82 -4.29 -1.82
CA ALA A 25 -6.33 -2.97 -2.14
C ALA A 25 -5.75 -2.92 -3.57
N MET A 26 -5.00 -3.94 -3.95
CA MET A 26 -4.41 -4.03 -5.28
C MET A 26 -5.47 -4.17 -6.38
N GLU A 27 -6.51 -4.97 -6.13
CA GLU A 27 -7.61 -5.11 -7.10
C GLU A 27 -8.33 -3.78 -7.31
N TYR A 28 -8.61 -3.05 -6.24
CA TYR A 28 -9.21 -1.73 -6.36
C TYR A 28 -8.31 -0.77 -7.12
N SER A 29 -7.01 -0.76 -6.83
CA SER A 29 -6.06 0.11 -7.53
C SER A 29 -6.00 -0.23 -9.02
N ASN A 30 -5.96 -1.51 -9.35
CA ASN A 30 -5.88 -1.97 -10.74
C ASN A 30 -7.15 -1.66 -11.54
N SER A 31 -8.29 -1.60 -10.88
CA SER A 31 -9.56 -1.28 -11.54
C SER A 31 -9.91 0.21 -11.51
N GLY A 32 -8.99 1.06 -11.02
CA GLY A 32 -9.19 2.50 -11.00
C GLY A 32 -10.02 3.00 -9.83
N GLU A 33 -10.36 2.16 -8.87
CA GLU A 33 -11.11 2.55 -7.68
C GLU A 33 -10.14 2.97 -6.58
N PHE A 34 -9.48 4.11 -6.81
CA PHE A 34 -8.34 4.53 -6.00
C PHE A 34 -8.70 4.89 -4.56
N ASP A 35 -9.88 5.49 -4.34
CA ASP A 35 -10.30 5.82 -2.98
C ASP A 35 -10.54 4.55 -2.15
N HIS A 36 -11.16 3.54 -2.75
CA HIS A 36 -11.34 2.25 -2.10
C HIS A 36 -9.99 1.59 -1.82
N ALA A 37 -9.07 1.66 -2.78
CA ALA A 37 -7.73 1.10 -2.61
C ALA A 37 -7.01 1.75 -1.43
N LEU A 38 -7.05 3.07 -1.35
CA LEU A 38 -6.39 3.80 -0.27
C LEU A 38 -6.99 3.49 1.10
N ASP A 39 -8.31 3.30 1.18
CA ASP A 39 -8.94 2.88 2.43
C ASP A 39 -8.42 1.53 2.89
N GLU A 40 -8.30 0.57 1.96
CA GLU A 40 -7.79 -0.76 2.30
C GLU A 40 -6.30 -0.71 2.69
N PHE A 41 -5.50 0.10 2.01
CA PHE A 41 -4.10 0.29 2.40
C PHE A 41 -3.99 0.92 3.79
N GLN A 42 -4.83 1.88 4.13
CA GLN A 42 -4.83 2.49 5.46
C GLN A 42 -5.11 1.46 6.56
N LYS A 43 -6.13 0.62 6.35
CA LYS A 43 -6.47 -0.45 7.30
C LYS A 43 -5.31 -1.43 7.45
N LEU A 44 -4.70 -1.80 6.32
CA LEU A 44 -3.57 -2.72 6.28
C LEU A 44 -2.40 -2.19 7.11
N LEU A 45 -2.02 -0.94 6.88
CA LEU A 45 -0.86 -0.33 7.51
C LEU A 45 -1.11 0.03 8.98
N ALA A 46 -2.35 0.36 9.35
CA ALA A 46 -2.70 0.57 10.74
C ALA A 46 -2.51 -0.70 11.57
N ALA A 47 -2.87 -1.85 10.99
CA ALA A 47 -2.73 -3.14 11.66
C ALA A 47 -1.31 -3.72 11.50
N ASN A 48 -0.58 -3.34 10.47
CA ASN A 48 0.73 -3.89 10.13
C ASN A 48 1.70 -2.76 9.75
N PRO A 49 2.15 -1.96 10.73
CA PRO A 49 2.93 -0.75 10.43
C PRO A 49 4.30 -1.00 9.81
N ASP A 50 4.78 -2.24 9.78
CA ASP A 50 6.05 -2.58 9.16
C ASP A 50 5.89 -3.28 7.81
N TYR A 51 4.69 -3.29 7.24
CA TYR A 51 4.43 -3.97 5.97
C TYR A 51 4.88 -3.09 4.80
N ALA A 52 6.16 -3.19 4.45
CA ALA A 52 6.81 -2.30 3.48
C ALA A 52 6.12 -2.26 2.11
N ALA A 53 5.68 -3.41 1.59
CA ALA A 53 5.00 -3.48 0.30
C ALA A 53 3.72 -2.65 0.28
N GLY A 54 3.01 -2.57 1.41
CA GLY A 54 1.79 -1.76 1.53
C GLY A 54 2.07 -0.27 1.34
N TYR A 55 3.14 0.24 1.93
CA TYR A 55 3.52 1.64 1.75
C TYR A 55 3.87 1.94 0.30
N PHE A 56 4.64 1.06 -0.33
CA PHE A 56 5.07 1.25 -1.70
C PHE A 56 3.87 1.31 -2.66
N MET A 57 2.96 0.36 -2.52
CA MET A 57 1.79 0.29 -3.41
C MET A 57 0.78 1.41 -3.12
N ALA A 58 0.63 1.79 -1.86
CA ALA A 58 -0.19 2.96 -1.51
C ALA A 58 0.39 4.23 -2.13
N ALA A 59 1.72 4.40 -2.08
CA ALA A 59 2.38 5.55 -2.71
C ALA A 59 2.16 5.56 -4.22
N GLN A 60 2.27 4.40 -4.88
CA GLN A 60 2.00 4.31 -6.33
C GLN A 60 0.57 4.73 -6.65
N THR A 61 -0.39 4.30 -5.83
CA THR A 61 -1.79 4.68 -6.00
C THR A 61 -1.97 6.19 -5.85
N LEU A 62 -1.31 6.79 -4.87
CA LEU A 62 -1.37 8.23 -4.66
C LEU A 62 -0.75 9.00 -5.83
N VAL A 63 0.35 8.50 -6.40
CA VAL A 63 0.96 9.10 -7.59
C VAL A 63 0.00 9.05 -8.78
N LYS A 64 -0.69 7.95 -8.97
CA LYS A 64 -1.68 7.80 -10.07
C LYS A 64 -2.79 8.83 -9.95
N THR A 65 -3.16 9.24 -8.75
CA THR A 65 -4.19 10.25 -8.51
C THR A 65 -3.60 11.66 -8.38
N LYS A 66 -2.31 11.82 -8.63
CA LYS A 66 -1.59 13.09 -8.54
C LYS A 66 -1.60 13.71 -7.14
N ARG A 67 -1.73 12.89 -6.11
CA ARG A 67 -1.68 13.30 -4.70
C ARG A 67 -0.23 13.19 -4.22
N MET A 68 0.62 14.05 -4.75
CA MET A 68 2.08 13.93 -4.60
C MET A 68 2.59 14.15 -3.17
N GLU A 69 2.01 15.11 -2.43
CA GLU A 69 2.42 15.33 -1.04
C GLU A 69 2.12 14.12 -0.16
N GLU A 70 0.93 13.55 -0.33
CA GLU A 70 0.56 12.34 0.40
C GLU A 70 1.44 11.16 0.00
N ALA A 71 1.80 11.08 -1.28
CA ALA A 71 2.71 10.02 -1.77
C ALA A 71 4.08 10.15 -1.11
N ARG A 72 4.61 11.37 -0.98
CA ARG A 72 5.90 11.60 -0.31
C ARG A 72 5.85 11.18 1.16
N THR A 73 4.79 11.55 1.86
CA THR A 73 4.61 11.15 3.26
C THR A 73 4.57 9.62 3.38
N MET A 74 3.80 8.98 2.50
CA MET A 74 3.69 7.52 2.48
C MET A 74 5.04 6.85 2.26
N LEU A 75 5.85 7.40 1.36
CA LEU A 75 7.19 6.87 1.10
C LEU A 75 8.14 7.07 2.27
N HIS A 76 8.10 8.23 2.93
CA HIS A 76 8.91 8.45 4.13
C HIS A 76 8.54 7.44 5.22
N ASP A 77 7.27 7.21 5.46
CA ASP A 77 6.80 6.23 6.44
C ASP A 77 7.22 4.82 6.04
N GLY A 78 7.13 4.50 4.76
CA GLY A 78 7.53 3.19 4.23
C GLY A 78 9.03 2.94 4.34
N ILE A 79 9.85 3.96 4.08
CA ILE A 79 11.30 3.88 4.23
C ILE A 79 11.66 3.59 5.69
N ALA A 80 11.00 4.28 6.62
CA ALA A 80 11.22 4.03 8.05
C ALA A 80 10.82 2.60 8.44
N ALA A 81 9.69 2.11 7.91
CA ALA A 81 9.24 0.74 8.15
C ALA A 81 10.24 -0.29 7.60
N ALA A 82 10.75 -0.06 6.39
CA ALA A 82 11.74 -0.94 5.78
C ALA A 82 13.03 -0.97 6.61
N GLN A 83 13.45 0.19 7.13
CA GLN A 83 14.62 0.27 8.00
C GLN A 83 14.42 -0.52 9.29
N ARG A 84 13.25 -0.43 9.92
CA ARG A 84 12.96 -1.20 11.14
C ARG A 84 13.06 -2.70 10.90
N LYS A 85 12.63 -3.15 9.70
CA LYS A 85 12.67 -4.57 9.34
C LYS A 85 14.01 -5.01 8.77
N GLY A 86 14.92 -4.10 8.48
CA GLY A 86 16.16 -4.42 7.79
C GLY A 86 15.95 -4.84 6.34
N ASP A 87 14.89 -4.36 5.70
CA ASP A 87 14.56 -4.66 4.30
C ASP A 87 15.22 -3.62 3.40
N ALA A 88 16.48 -3.86 3.04
CA ALA A 88 17.26 -2.92 2.23
C ALA A 88 16.70 -2.77 0.82
N HIS A 89 16.15 -3.84 0.26
CA HIS A 89 15.58 -3.79 -1.09
C HIS A 89 14.34 -2.88 -1.15
N ALA A 90 13.40 -3.07 -0.22
CA ALA A 90 12.21 -2.24 -0.16
C ALA A 90 12.58 -0.77 0.13
N ARG A 91 13.54 -0.54 1.01
CA ARG A 91 14.04 0.82 1.29
C ARG A 91 14.56 1.48 0.04
N SER A 92 15.41 0.78 -0.73
CA SER A 92 16.00 1.32 -1.96
C SER A 92 14.95 1.65 -3.01
N GLU A 93 13.95 0.78 -3.17
CA GLU A 93 12.86 1.02 -4.12
C GLU A 93 12.07 2.27 -3.76
N MET A 94 11.74 2.42 -2.48
CA MET A 94 10.98 3.58 -2.03
C MET A 94 11.78 4.87 -2.08
N GLN A 95 13.07 4.82 -1.79
CA GLN A 95 13.96 5.98 -1.94
C GLN A 95 14.04 6.43 -3.40
N ALA A 96 14.16 5.47 -4.33
CA ALA A 96 14.19 5.77 -5.75
C ALA A 96 12.90 6.45 -6.21
N MET A 97 11.76 5.95 -5.78
CA MET A 97 10.47 6.56 -6.11
C MET A 97 10.34 7.97 -5.53
N LEU A 98 10.77 8.14 -4.28
CA LEU A 98 10.73 9.44 -3.61
C LEU A 98 11.57 10.48 -4.38
N GLU A 99 12.76 10.09 -4.81
CA GLU A 99 13.61 10.97 -5.63
C GLU A 99 12.95 11.32 -6.95
N GLU A 100 12.34 10.33 -7.60
CA GLU A 100 11.67 10.52 -8.89
C GLU A 100 10.52 11.52 -8.79
N ILE A 101 9.66 11.39 -7.78
CA ILE A 101 8.51 12.28 -7.66
C ILE A 101 8.84 13.63 -7.03
N SER A 102 10.04 13.77 -6.47
CA SER A 102 10.50 15.03 -5.86
C SER A 102 11.37 15.85 -6.80
N ALA A 103 11.67 15.32 -7.97
CA ALA A 103 12.54 15.99 -8.96
C ALA A 103 11.81 17.13 -9.67
#